data_87c27fd41eef0797d37f6fe66458a892
#
_entry.id   87c27fd41eef0797d37f6fe66458a892
#
_cell.length_a   1.000
_cell.length_b   1.000
_cell.length_c   1.000
_cell.angle_alpha   90.00
_cell.angle_beta   90.00
_cell.angle_gamma   90.00
#
_symmetry.space_group_name_H-M   'P 1'
#
loop_
_entity.id
_entity.type
_entity.pdbx_description
1 polymer ?
#
loop_
_entity_poly.entity_id
_entity_poly.type
_entity_poly.pdbx_seq_one_letter_code
_entity_poly.pdbx_strand_id
1 'polypeptide(L)'
;SVAATEPMPEIFPGNAADDDFAFRRRADGGYSIAPGGEHDFFIGRGAFASLKHYLAILRKDFRSTTFRLAAPRDFPDAWGTPRRWVLDGTSPFERQRILNPAPNMQTLGKVQDSFAKAFPSLGRPKLKAAWAGMIDSLPDVVPIVDHAPLPGLTIATGMSGHGFGIGPGMGRVVAD
;
A
#
# COMPACT_ATOMS: atom_id res chain seq x y z
N SER A 1 -1.43 5.20 3.24
CA SER A 1 -2.76 5.72 3.62
C SER A 1 -3.33 6.60 2.53
N VAL A 2 -4.65 6.56 2.33
CA VAL A 2 -5.38 7.33 1.32
C VAL A 2 -6.63 7.91 1.98
N ALA A 3 -7.10 9.07 1.51
CA ALA A 3 -8.35 9.64 1.97
C ALA A 3 -9.22 10.12 0.81
N ALA A 4 -10.53 10.12 1.01
CA ALA A 4 -11.50 10.82 0.19
C ALA A 4 -11.89 12.13 0.87
N THR A 5 -11.92 13.23 0.12
CA THR A 5 -12.39 14.51 0.63
C THR A 5 -13.90 14.65 0.47
N GLU A 6 -14.50 15.56 1.22
CA GLU A 6 -15.81 16.11 0.90
C GLU A 6 -15.78 16.77 -0.50
N PRO A 7 -16.94 16.93 -1.16
CA PRO A 7 -17.03 17.68 -2.41
C PRO A 7 -16.45 19.08 -2.29
N MET A 8 -15.71 19.51 -3.32
CA MET A 8 -15.05 20.81 -3.35
C MET A 8 -14.89 21.28 -4.80
N PRO A 9 -14.63 22.58 -5.04
CA PRO A 9 -14.43 23.11 -6.38
C PRO A 9 -13.38 22.33 -7.16
N GLU A 10 -13.57 22.20 -8.47
CA GLU A 10 -12.63 21.51 -9.35
C GLU A 10 -11.39 22.36 -9.58
N ILE A 11 -10.21 21.74 -9.37
CA ILE A 11 -8.90 22.30 -9.73
C ILE A 11 -8.42 21.68 -11.04
N PHE A 12 -8.58 20.34 -11.14
CA PHE A 12 -8.15 19.56 -12.26
C PHE A 12 -9.00 18.28 -12.35
N PRO A 13 -9.53 17.94 -13.52
CA PRO A 13 -10.46 16.81 -13.66
C PRO A 13 -9.77 15.44 -13.63
N GLY A 14 -8.45 15.40 -13.72
CA GLY A 14 -7.64 14.19 -13.77
C GLY A 14 -6.98 13.83 -12.44
N ASN A 15 -5.78 13.32 -12.55
CA ASN A 15 -4.90 13.01 -11.44
C ASN A 15 -3.53 13.67 -11.62
N ALA A 16 -2.90 14.02 -10.52
CA ALA A 16 -1.54 14.53 -10.47
C ALA A 16 -0.85 14.06 -9.19
N ALA A 17 0.47 14.02 -9.21
CA ALA A 17 1.30 13.67 -8.08
C ALA A 17 2.61 14.45 -8.12
N ASP A 18 3.14 14.74 -6.93
CA ASP A 18 4.49 15.21 -6.68
C ASP A 18 5.09 14.43 -5.50
N ASP A 19 6.21 14.88 -4.96
CA ASP A 19 6.89 14.23 -3.83
C ASP A 19 6.11 14.37 -2.52
N ASP A 20 5.30 15.42 -2.37
CA ASP A 20 4.55 15.72 -1.15
C ASP A 20 3.20 14.99 -1.11
N PHE A 21 2.45 15.03 -2.23
CA PHE A 21 1.14 14.40 -2.28
C PHE A 21 0.69 14.05 -3.70
N ALA A 22 -0.29 13.16 -3.78
CA ALA A 22 -1.00 12.81 -5.00
C ALA A 22 -2.50 13.08 -4.83
N PHE A 23 -3.17 13.43 -5.92
CA PHE A 23 -4.63 13.56 -5.92
C PHE A 23 -5.26 13.07 -7.20
N ARG A 24 -6.52 12.68 -7.11
CA ARG A 24 -7.36 12.29 -8.25
C ARG A 24 -8.78 12.79 -8.06
N ARG A 25 -9.36 13.41 -9.09
CA ARG A 25 -10.77 13.82 -9.10
C ARG A 25 -11.67 12.59 -9.00
N ARG A 26 -12.72 12.70 -8.18
CA ARG A 26 -13.74 11.68 -7.96
C ARG A 26 -15.07 12.09 -8.61
N ALA A 27 -15.86 11.09 -9.00
CA ALA A 27 -17.19 11.33 -9.58
C ALA A 27 -18.18 12.01 -8.61
N ASP A 28 -17.95 11.87 -7.29
CA ASP A 28 -18.77 12.51 -6.24
C ASP A 28 -18.43 14.00 -6.00
N GLY A 29 -17.54 14.57 -6.81
CA GLY A 29 -17.11 15.96 -6.68
C GLY A 29 -16.03 16.21 -5.63
N GLY A 30 -15.53 15.20 -4.95
CA GLY A 30 -14.37 15.26 -4.07
C GLY A 30 -13.07 14.86 -4.78
N TYR A 31 -12.01 14.70 -3.99
CA TYR A 31 -10.73 14.17 -4.41
C TYR A 31 -10.33 12.96 -3.58
N SER A 32 -9.69 11.98 -4.20
CA SER A 32 -8.83 11.05 -3.46
C SER A 32 -7.48 11.71 -3.29
N ILE A 33 -6.96 11.75 -2.07
CA ILE A 33 -5.64 12.30 -1.74
C ILE A 33 -4.78 11.26 -1.04
N ALA A 34 -3.49 11.25 -1.32
CA ALA A 34 -2.52 10.30 -0.77
C ALA A 34 -1.16 10.97 -0.63
N PRO A 35 -0.25 10.49 0.23
CA PRO A 35 1.14 10.95 0.25
C PRO A 35 1.84 10.60 -1.07
N GLY A 36 2.78 11.44 -1.51
CA GLY A 36 3.56 11.22 -2.73
C GLY A 36 4.50 10.02 -2.61
N GLY A 37 5.23 9.91 -1.50
CA GLY A 37 6.22 8.85 -1.29
C GLY A 37 6.28 8.26 0.12
N GLU A 38 5.57 8.83 1.10
CA GLU A 38 5.60 8.33 2.48
C GLU A 38 4.84 7.00 2.64
N HIS A 39 5.46 6.02 3.32
CA HIS A 39 4.82 4.75 3.63
C HIS A 39 5.18 4.24 5.02
N ASP A 40 4.31 3.42 5.61
CA ASP A 40 4.57 2.73 6.86
C ASP A 40 5.15 1.33 6.56
N PHE A 41 6.22 0.97 7.26
CA PHE A 41 6.82 -0.37 7.21
C PHE A 41 6.64 -1.07 8.54
N PHE A 42 5.91 -2.19 8.55
CA PHE A 42 5.72 -3.01 9.73
C PHE A 42 6.87 -3.99 9.90
N ILE A 43 7.59 -3.89 11.02
CA ILE A 43 8.68 -4.81 11.35
C ILE A 43 8.07 -6.11 11.86
N GLY A 44 8.09 -7.13 11.01
CA GLY A 44 7.68 -8.49 11.33
C GLY A 44 8.86 -9.46 11.23
N ARG A 45 8.60 -10.75 11.46
CA ARG A 45 9.64 -11.79 11.35
C ARG A 45 10.22 -11.89 9.94
N GLY A 46 9.39 -11.70 8.91
CA GLY A 46 9.81 -11.69 7.51
C GLY A 46 10.80 -10.58 7.19
N ALA A 47 10.68 -9.41 7.85
CA ALA A 47 11.59 -8.29 7.68
C ALA A 47 13.05 -8.66 7.96
N PHE A 48 13.31 -9.45 9.02
CA PHE A 48 14.67 -9.88 9.36
C PHE A 48 15.22 -10.92 8.38
N ALA A 49 14.39 -11.86 7.94
CA ALA A 49 14.80 -12.88 6.99
C ALA A 49 15.19 -12.27 5.63
N SER A 50 14.50 -11.20 5.23
CA SER A 50 14.68 -10.54 3.94
C SER A 50 15.56 -9.30 3.98
N LEU A 51 16.03 -8.87 5.16
CA LEU A 51 16.71 -7.59 5.36
C LEU A 51 17.86 -7.33 4.37
N LYS A 52 18.69 -8.35 4.10
CA LYS A 52 19.83 -8.23 3.19
C LYS A 52 19.42 -7.80 1.77
N HIS A 53 18.25 -8.21 1.30
CA HIS A 53 17.74 -7.89 -0.03
C HIS A 53 17.15 -6.49 -0.12
N TYR A 54 16.70 -5.94 1.02
CA TYR A 54 16.06 -4.64 1.10
C TYR A 54 16.99 -3.49 1.54
N LEU A 55 18.25 -3.78 1.90
CA LEU A 55 19.18 -2.77 2.40
C LEU A 55 19.37 -1.57 1.45
N ALA A 56 19.41 -1.82 0.14
CA ALA A 56 19.58 -0.76 -0.85
C ALA A 56 18.37 0.20 -0.88
N ILE A 57 17.16 -0.38 -0.88
CA ILE A 57 15.90 0.39 -0.85
C ILE A 57 15.76 1.12 0.48
N LEU A 58 15.98 0.45 1.60
CA LEU A 58 15.91 1.06 2.92
C LEU A 58 16.84 2.26 3.06
N ARG A 59 18.03 2.22 2.46
CA ARG A 59 18.95 3.37 2.45
C ARG A 59 18.41 4.53 1.62
N LYS A 60 17.79 4.25 0.47
CA LYS A 60 17.22 5.25 -0.42
C LYS A 60 15.98 5.90 0.19
N ASP A 61 15.07 5.09 0.72
CA ASP A 61 13.74 5.51 1.16
C ASP A 61 13.63 5.67 2.68
N PHE A 62 14.76 5.70 3.40
CA PHE A 62 14.78 5.77 4.86
C PHE A 62 14.00 6.97 5.42
N ARG A 63 14.09 8.12 4.75
CA ARG A 63 13.41 9.36 5.19
C ARG A 63 11.91 9.36 4.92
N SER A 64 11.44 8.61 3.94
CA SER A 64 10.03 8.48 3.57
C SER A 64 9.35 7.28 4.23
N THR A 65 10.11 6.46 4.96
CA THR A 65 9.61 5.26 5.63
C THR A 65 9.38 5.50 7.12
N THR A 66 8.15 5.30 7.56
CA THR A 66 7.81 5.26 8.98
C THR A 66 7.85 3.82 9.47
N PHE A 67 8.80 3.50 10.35
CA PHE A 67 8.93 2.16 10.91
C PHE A 67 7.93 1.93 12.04
N ARG A 68 7.16 0.85 11.94
CA ARG A 68 6.23 0.35 12.96
C ARG A 68 6.78 -0.93 13.56
N LEU A 69 6.87 -1.02 14.89
CA LEU A 69 7.50 -2.14 15.59
C LEU A 69 6.79 -3.49 15.39
N ALA A 70 5.52 -3.47 14.99
CA ALA A 70 4.74 -4.68 14.72
C ALA A 70 3.63 -4.41 13.72
N ALA A 71 3.26 -5.43 12.94
CA ALA A 71 2.01 -5.47 12.19
C ALA A 71 0.82 -5.63 13.16
N PRO A 72 -0.42 -5.27 12.75
CA PRO A 72 -1.62 -5.59 13.53
C PRO A 72 -1.68 -7.07 13.91
N ARG A 73 -2.23 -7.38 15.09
CA ARG A 73 -2.15 -8.72 15.72
C ARG A 73 -2.65 -9.86 14.83
N ASP A 74 -3.67 -9.59 14.03
CA ASP A 74 -4.32 -10.62 13.20
C ASP A 74 -3.65 -10.80 11.82
N PHE A 75 -2.63 -10.01 11.51
CA PHE A 75 -1.92 -10.12 10.23
C PHE A 75 -1.02 -11.35 10.20
N PRO A 76 -0.86 -12.01 9.03
CA PRO A 76 -0.03 -13.22 8.89
C PRO A 76 1.42 -13.04 9.33
N ASP A 77 2.02 -11.85 9.17
CA ASP A 77 3.39 -11.54 9.59
C ASP A 77 3.50 -10.92 10.98
N ALA A 78 2.40 -10.83 11.74
CA ALA A 78 2.45 -10.35 13.12
C ALA A 78 3.27 -11.30 14.00
N TRP A 79 3.92 -10.74 15.04
CA TRP A 79 4.80 -11.49 15.93
C TRP A 79 4.15 -12.70 16.61
N GLY A 80 2.86 -12.59 16.98
CA GLY A 80 2.07 -13.64 17.61
C GLY A 80 1.44 -14.65 16.65
N THR A 81 1.53 -14.46 15.34
CA THR A 81 0.87 -15.34 14.37
C THR A 81 1.60 -16.67 14.24
N PRO A 82 0.89 -17.82 14.38
CA PRO A 82 1.48 -19.14 14.19
C PRO A 82 2.07 -19.30 12.79
N ARG A 83 3.25 -19.91 12.67
CA ARG A 83 3.87 -20.25 11.38
C ARG A 83 3.57 -21.65 10.90
N ARG A 84 3.02 -22.47 11.77
CA ARG A 84 2.62 -23.85 11.48
C ARG A 84 1.20 -24.03 11.98
N TRP A 85 0.38 -24.67 11.23
CA TRP A 85 -0.97 -25.03 11.55
C TRP A 85 -1.28 -26.43 11.00
N VAL A 86 -2.28 -27.07 11.54
CA VAL A 86 -2.77 -28.37 11.04
C VAL A 86 -3.51 -28.14 9.73
N LEU A 87 -3.38 -29.07 8.78
CA LEU A 87 -3.98 -28.92 7.44
C LEU A 87 -5.50 -28.80 7.48
N ASP A 88 -6.15 -29.49 8.42
CA ASP A 88 -7.60 -29.48 8.61
C ASP A 88 -8.09 -28.27 9.44
N GLY A 89 -7.18 -27.42 9.88
CA GLY A 89 -7.48 -26.22 10.69
C GLY A 89 -7.47 -24.95 9.88
N THR A 90 -8.16 -23.91 10.37
CA THR A 90 -8.15 -22.59 9.75
C THR A 90 -6.76 -21.96 9.88
N SER A 91 -6.12 -21.68 8.76
CA SER A 91 -4.81 -20.99 8.70
C SER A 91 -4.91 -19.50 9.07
N PRO A 92 -3.81 -18.87 9.44
CA PRO A 92 -3.78 -17.41 9.63
C PRO A 92 -4.23 -16.62 8.39
N PHE A 93 -3.94 -17.12 7.17
CA PHE A 93 -4.34 -16.51 5.91
C PHE A 93 -5.84 -16.62 5.63
N GLU A 94 -6.48 -17.69 6.09
CA GLU A 94 -7.94 -17.85 5.99
C GLU A 94 -8.68 -17.02 7.03
N ARG A 95 -8.10 -16.81 8.22
CA ARG A 95 -8.67 -15.94 9.25
C ARG A 95 -8.62 -14.47 8.84
N GLN A 96 -7.53 -14.05 8.23
CA GLN A 96 -7.29 -12.67 7.82
C GLN A 96 -6.96 -12.62 6.34
N ARG A 97 -7.99 -12.58 5.51
CA ARG A 97 -7.85 -12.52 4.03
C ARG A 97 -7.62 -11.10 3.52
N ILE A 98 -8.13 -10.10 4.24
CA ILE A 98 -8.05 -8.69 3.84
C ILE A 98 -7.14 -7.96 4.82
N LEU A 99 -5.97 -7.55 4.35
CA LEU A 99 -5.02 -6.78 5.14
C LEU A 99 -5.40 -5.30 5.06
N ASN A 100 -6.22 -4.86 6.02
CA ASN A 100 -6.75 -3.51 6.09
C ASN A 100 -6.24 -2.81 7.38
N PRO A 101 -5.01 -2.29 7.37
CA PRO A 101 -4.49 -1.57 8.53
C PRO A 101 -5.21 -0.24 8.74
N ALA A 102 -5.21 0.25 9.97
CA ALA A 102 -5.72 1.59 10.25
C ALA A 102 -4.93 2.64 9.45
N PRO A 103 -5.61 3.67 8.89
CA PRO A 103 -4.92 4.73 8.18
C PRO A 103 -4.04 5.56 9.12
N ASN A 104 -2.88 5.99 8.64
CA ASN A 104 -2.00 6.90 9.35
C ASN A 104 -2.52 8.33 9.22
N MET A 105 -3.26 8.79 10.24
CA MET A 105 -3.88 10.11 10.25
C MET A 105 -2.86 11.26 10.35
N GLN A 106 -1.66 11.01 10.87
CA GLN A 106 -0.59 12.02 10.89
C GLN A 106 -0.09 12.29 9.47
N THR A 107 0.18 11.23 8.70
CA THR A 107 0.55 11.36 7.28
C THR A 107 -0.57 12.03 6.48
N LEU A 108 -1.82 11.64 6.69
CA LEU A 108 -2.95 12.29 6.01
C LEU A 108 -3.10 13.77 6.40
N GLY A 109 -2.78 14.14 7.65
CA GLY A 109 -2.72 15.53 8.09
C GLY A 109 -1.69 16.34 7.27
N LYS A 110 -0.48 15.82 7.07
CA LYS A 110 0.55 16.45 6.22
C LYS A 110 0.06 16.61 4.77
N VAL A 111 -0.59 15.57 4.22
CA VAL A 111 -1.17 15.62 2.86
C VAL A 111 -2.21 16.73 2.75
N GLN A 112 -3.09 16.89 3.75
CA GLN A 112 -4.06 18.00 3.79
C GLN A 112 -3.37 19.37 3.81
N ASP A 113 -2.26 19.50 4.57
CA ASP A 113 -1.51 20.75 4.68
C ASP A 113 -0.76 21.06 3.38
N SER A 114 -0.13 20.06 2.74
CA SER A 114 0.51 20.21 1.43
C SER A 114 -0.51 20.57 0.34
N PHE A 115 -1.69 19.95 0.36
CA PHE A 115 -2.78 20.30 -0.54
C PHE A 115 -3.23 21.76 -0.37
N ALA A 116 -3.45 22.21 0.87
CA ALA A 116 -3.82 23.58 1.16
C ALA A 116 -2.73 24.59 0.74
N LYS A 117 -1.45 24.22 0.89
CA LYS A 117 -0.32 25.03 0.43
C LYS A 117 -0.26 25.16 -1.09
N ALA A 118 -0.52 24.06 -1.80
CA ALA A 118 -0.54 24.04 -3.27
C ALA A 118 -1.78 24.76 -3.84
N PHE A 119 -2.91 24.71 -3.15
CA PHE A 119 -4.18 25.28 -3.59
C PHE A 119 -4.80 26.19 -2.50
N PRO A 120 -4.21 27.39 -2.24
CA PRO A 120 -4.63 28.25 -1.13
C PRO A 120 -6.09 28.69 -1.20
N SER A 121 -6.63 28.86 -2.42
CA SER A 121 -8.04 29.25 -2.63
C SER A 121 -9.05 28.22 -2.14
N LEU A 122 -8.65 26.94 -2.02
CA LEU A 122 -9.50 25.84 -1.55
C LEU A 122 -9.33 25.55 -0.07
N GLY A 123 -8.21 25.96 0.51
CA GLY A 123 -7.88 25.69 1.89
C GLY A 123 -7.64 24.21 2.18
N ARG A 124 -7.69 23.86 3.47
CA ARG A 124 -7.46 22.49 3.93
C ARG A 124 -8.69 21.61 3.66
N PRO A 125 -8.56 20.53 2.84
CA PRO A 125 -9.69 19.70 2.47
C PRO A 125 -10.24 18.93 3.68
N LYS A 126 -11.57 18.88 3.84
CA LYS A 126 -12.21 18.03 4.85
C LYS A 126 -12.24 16.59 4.35
N LEU A 127 -11.89 15.65 5.24
CA LEU A 127 -11.90 14.23 4.91
C LEU A 127 -13.28 13.62 5.17
N LYS A 128 -13.82 12.95 4.16
CA LYS A 128 -15.06 12.17 4.21
C LYS A 128 -14.80 10.74 4.68
N ALA A 129 -13.67 10.16 4.24
CA ALA A 129 -13.25 8.82 4.59
C ALA A 129 -11.72 8.70 4.49
N ALA A 130 -11.15 7.78 5.25
CA ALA A 130 -9.73 7.43 5.17
C ALA A 130 -9.57 5.91 5.26
N TRP A 131 -8.59 5.37 4.53
CA TRP A 131 -8.25 3.95 4.54
C TRP A 131 -6.77 3.75 4.28
N ALA A 132 -6.32 2.52 4.48
CA ALA A 132 -4.99 2.09 4.10
C ALA A 132 -5.04 0.68 3.54
N GLY A 133 -3.98 0.23 2.92
CA GLY A 133 -3.81 -1.12 2.41
C GLY A 133 -2.34 -1.53 2.52
N MET A 134 -2.10 -2.83 2.45
CA MET A 134 -0.76 -3.37 2.34
C MET A 134 -0.34 -3.44 0.88
N ILE A 135 0.92 -3.14 0.62
CA ILE A 135 1.54 -3.25 -0.70
C ILE A 135 2.56 -4.38 -0.61
N ASP A 136 2.43 -5.36 -1.52
CA ASP A 136 3.43 -6.39 -1.75
C ASP A 136 4.55 -5.79 -2.60
N SER A 137 5.67 -5.42 -1.95
CA SER A 137 6.78 -4.72 -2.59
C SER A 137 8.01 -5.61 -2.68
N LEU A 138 8.54 -5.79 -3.89
CA LEU A 138 9.79 -6.51 -4.13
C LEU A 138 11.00 -5.56 -4.14
N PRO A 139 12.20 -6.07 -3.82
CA PRO A 139 13.42 -5.25 -3.74
C PRO A 139 13.81 -4.55 -5.04
N ASP A 140 13.48 -5.16 -6.18
CA ASP A 140 13.74 -4.64 -7.53
C ASP A 140 12.50 -4.05 -8.20
N VAL A 141 11.35 -4.08 -7.51
CA VAL A 141 10.04 -3.62 -8.01
C VAL A 141 9.58 -4.42 -9.26
N VAL A 142 10.20 -5.55 -9.56
CA VAL A 142 9.86 -6.39 -10.71
C VAL A 142 8.90 -7.49 -10.28
N PRO A 143 7.69 -7.58 -10.89
CA PRO A 143 6.74 -8.65 -10.58
C PRO A 143 7.30 -10.04 -10.88
N ILE A 144 6.88 -11.02 -10.09
CA ILE A 144 7.23 -12.42 -10.28
C ILE A 144 6.01 -13.15 -10.86
N VAL A 145 6.20 -13.81 -12.00
CA VAL A 145 5.28 -14.81 -12.54
C VAL A 145 6.10 -16.07 -12.79
N ASP A 146 5.75 -17.16 -12.12
CA ASP A 146 6.48 -18.41 -12.21
C ASP A 146 5.60 -19.61 -11.85
N HIS A 147 6.03 -20.79 -12.25
CA HIS A 147 5.42 -22.03 -11.80
C HIS A 147 5.97 -22.42 -10.42
N ALA A 148 5.07 -22.72 -9.49
CA ALA A 148 5.47 -23.30 -8.22
C ALA A 148 5.97 -24.74 -8.38
N PRO A 149 6.77 -25.27 -7.41
CA PRO A 149 7.15 -26.69 -7.42
C PRO A 149 5.98 -27.68 -7.40
N LEU A 150 4.79 -27.21 -7.08
CA LEU A 150 3.56 -28.01 -7.11
C LEU A 150 2.92 -27.97 -8.51
N PRO A 151 2.65 -29.15 -9.14
CA PRO A 151 2.03 -29.19 -10.44
C PRO A 151 0.67 -28.46 -10.47
N GLY A 152 0.45 -27.64 -11.49
CA GLY A 152 -0.78 -26.86 -11.68
C GLY A 152 -0.90 -25.60 -10.84
N LEU A 153 0.14 -25.21 -10.09
CA LEU A 153 0.17 -23.95 -9.34
C LEU A 153 1.08 -22.94 -10.02
N THR A 154 0.51 -21.82 -10.47
CA THR A 154 1.22 -20.64 -10.95
C THR A 154 1.19 -19.55 -9.89
N ILE A 155 2.32 -18.90 -9.66
CA ILE A 155 2.47 -17.77 -8.73
C ILE A 155 2.55 -16.49 -9.55
N ALA A 156 1.76 -15.48 -9.18
CA ALA A 156 1.86 -14.13 -9.71
C ALA A 156 1.79 -13.15 -8.53
N THR A 157 2.89 -12.46 -8.23
CA THR A 157 3.02 -11.63 -7.03
C THR A 157 4.02 -10.50 -7.23
N GLY A 158 4.18 -9.62 -6.23
CA GLY A 158 5.18 -8.57 -6.23
C GLY A 158 4.88 -7.40 -7.14
N MET A 159 3.61 -7.06 -7.33
CA MET A 159 3.20 -5.95 -8.21
C MET A 159 3.62 -4.57 -7.69
N SER A 160 4.17 -4.50 -6.48
CA SER A 160 4.84 -3.32 -5.88
C SER A 160 4.04 -2.01 -6.00
N GLY A 161 2.71 -2.09 -5.83
CA GLY A 161 1.80 -0.94 -5.94
C GLY A 161 1.33 -0.62 -7.36
N HIS A 162 1.87 -1.26 -8.39
CA HIS A 162 1.53 -1.01 -9.80
C HIS A 162 0.47 -1.97 -10.38
N GLY A 163 -0.02 -2.91 -9.57
CA GLY A 163 -0.88 -4.02 -10.01
C GLY A 163 -2.14 -3.60 -10.74
N PHE A 164 -2.74 -2.45 -10.41
CA PHE A 164 -3.93 -1.97 -11.11
C PHE A 164 -3.63 -1.62 -12.58
N GLY A 165 -2.50 -0.95 -12.83
CA GLY A 165 -2.10 -0.55 -14.19
C GLY A 165 -1.59 -1.71 -15.04
N ILE A 166 -0.78 -2.60 -14.46
CA ILE A 166 -0.14 -3.71 -15.20
C ILE A 166 -0.95 -5.02 -15.16
N GLY A 167 -1.98 -5.10 -14.33
CA GLY A 167 -2.77 -6.32 -14.10
C GLY A 167 -3.29 -7.01 -15.36
N PRO A 168 -3.87 -6.30 -16.35
CA PRO A 168 -4.32 -6.93 -17.58
C PRO A 168 -3.19 -7.61 -18.36
N GLY A 169 -2.01 -6.96 -18.44
CA GLY A 169 -0.82 -7.53 -19.08
C GLY A 169 -0.29 -8.75 -18.32
N MET A 170 -0.24 -8.68 -16.98
CA MET A 170 0.16 -9.80 -16.13
C MET A 170 -0.80 -10.98 -16.25
N GLY A 171 -2.12 -10.71 -16.32
CA GLY A 171 -3.14 -11.73 -16.52
C GLY A 171 -2.94 -12.49 -17.86
N ARG A 172 -2.51 -11.79 -18.91
CA ARG A 172 -2.17 -12.44 -20.17
C ARG A 172 -0.95 -13.36 -20.03
N VAL A 173 0.12 -12.87 -19.39
CA VAL A 173 1.34 -13.68 -19.14
C VAL A 173 1.05 -14.94 -18.32
N VAL A 174 0.11 -14.87 -17.37
CA VAL A 174 -0.30 -16.03 -16.55
C VAL A 174 -1.15 -17.02 -17.36
N ALA A 175 -1.90 -16.55 -18.35
CA ALA A 175 -2.81 -17.37 -19.16
C ALA A 175 -2.09 -18.12 -20.31
N ASP A 176 -0.97 -17.61 -20.81
CA ASP A 176 -0.14 -18.20 -21.86
C ASP A 176 0.82 -19.27 -21.26
#